data_7ad4eb4d0335d38132dd7f6817048d0a
#
_entry.id   7ad4eb4d0335d38132dd7f6817048d0a
#
_cell.length_a   1.000
_cell.length_b   1.000
_cell.length_c   1.000
_cell.angle_alpha   90.00
_cell.angle_beta   90.00
_cell.angle_gamma   90.00
#
_symmetry.space_group_name_H-M   'P 1'
#
loop_
_entity.id
_entity.type
_entity.pdbx_description
1 polymer ?
#
loop_
_entity_poly.entity_id
_entity_poly.type
_entity_poly.pdbx_seq_one_letter_code
_entity_poly.pdbx_strand_id
1 'polypeptide(L)'
;ALTKAAVELTTAEAPKWEFIAARLLNHSFRCRNAQEWEGRGVGDLYGKLRYLTDKGLYGDYILAHYTHEEIAMAENFLCPERDELFTYSGLDLLLKRYVIQSRSRVPLETPQEMFLGIALHLAMNEGSDRMGWVKRFYDMLSRMEVTMATPTMSNARKPYHQLSSCFVDTVPDSLDGIYRSLDNFAKVSKFGGGMGMYFGKVRAAGSTIRGFQGAAGGVIRWIRLVNDTAVAVDQLGMRQGAVAVYLDAWHRDLPEFLQLRTNNGDDRMKAHDVFPAVCYPDLFWRLAEENIDAPWHLMCPHEILTVKGYALEDYWGTEWEKRYLDCVNDPRIEKRSVTVKDIVRLVLRSAVETGTPFAFNRDSVNHMNPNGHTGMIYCSNLCTEIAQNMAPIEHISTEVHTENGDTIVVTATRPGEFVVCNLASLSLGNLPVEDEAYMERTVETAIRALDNVIDLNFYPLEYARLTNQKYRSIGLGVSGYHHMLAKRGIRWESDEHLAFTDAVFELINYAAVKADTALAREKGRYALFEGSDWQTGAYFEKRGYTSEKWRALAKTVAVQGMRNAYLLAVAPTSSTSILSGTSAGIDPIMKKFFLEEKKGSMLPRVAPELSMDTWWCYKAAHLIDQSW
;
A
#
# COMPACT_ATOMS: atom_id res chain seq x y z
N ALA A 1 -16.84 -15.27 -29.58
CA ALA A 1 -17.92 -16.23 -29.28
C ALA A 1 -17.42 -17.35 -28.35
N LEU A 2 -16.40 -18.14 -28.76
CA LEU A 2 -15.88 -19.28 -27.98
C LEU A 2 -15.41 -18.90 -26.57
N THR A 3 -14.63 -17.81 -26.43
CA THR A 3 -14.18 -17.32 -25.14
C THR A 3 -15.34 -17.01 -24.20
N LYS A 4 -16.40 -16.35 -24.70
CA LYS A 4 -17.57 -16.02 -23.92
C LYS A 4 -18.32 -17.28 -23.47
N ALA A 5 -18.51 -18.24 -24.37
CA ALA A 5 -19.13 -19.52 -24.04
C ALA A 5 -18.32 -20.28 -22.96
N ALA A 6 -16.98 -20.30 -23.05
CA ALA A 6 -16.14 -20.93 -22.02
C ALA A 6 -16.26 -20.23 -20.64
N VAL A 7 -16.37 -18.90 -20.64
CA VAL A 7 -16.60 -18.12 -19.39
C VAL A 7 -17.95 -18.49 -18.76
N GLU A 8 -19.02 -18.61 -19.57
CA GLU A 8 -20.36 -18.96 -19.09
C GLU A 8 -20.45 -20.41 -18.56
N LEU A 9 -19.54 -21.29 -18.98
CA LEU A 9 -19.47 -22.68 -18.48
C LEU A 9 -18.67 -22.79 -17.17
N THR A 10 -18.05 -21.72 -16.71
CA THR A 10 -17.32 -21.72 -15.42
C THR A 10 -18.30 -21.74 -14.26
N THR A 11 -18.28 -22.81 -13.49
CA THR A 11 -19.12 -23.01 -12.28
C THR A 11 -18.29 -23.61 -11.14
N ALA A 12 -18.88 -23.75 -9.96
CA ALA A 12 -18.24 -24.41 -8.83
C ALA A 12 -17.91 -25.89 -9.11
N GLU A 13 -18.73 -26.57 -9.92
CA GLU A 13 -18.56 -27.96 -10.33
C GLU A 13 -17.56 -28.13 -11.48
N ALA A 14 -17.39 -27.08 -12.29
CA ALA A 14 -16.53 -27.08 -13.47
C ALA A 14 -15.57 -25.86 -13.48
N PRO A 15 -14.77 -25.64 -12.43
CA PRO A 15 -13.96 -24.43 -12.27
C PRO A 15 -12.87 -24.29 -13.33
N LYS A 16 -12.38 -25.39 -13.88
CA LYS A 16 -11.28 -25.38 -14.88
C LYS A 16 -11.65 -24.72 -16.22
N TRP A 17 -12.92 -24.44 -16.48
CA TRP A 17 -13.34 -23.67 -17.64
C TRP A 17 -12.76 -22.25 -17.66
N GLU A 18 -12.42 -21.68 -16.50
CA GLU A 18 -11.75 -20.38 -16.45
C GLU A 18 -10.37 -20.40 -17.16
N PHE A 19 -9.60 -21.50 -17.06
CA PHE A 19 -8.32 -21.66 -17.76
C PHE A 19 -8.52 -21.92 -19.25
N ILE A 20 -9.57 -22.65 -19.65
CA ILE A 20 -9.91 -22.82 -21.07
C ILE A 20 -10.28 -21.46 -21.67
N ALA A 21 -11.09 -20.68 -21.00
CA ALA A 21 -11.43 -19.32 -21.42
C ALA A 21 -10.20 -18.40 -21.53
N ALA A 22 -9.25 -18.51 -20.59
CA ALA A 22 -7.97 -17.78 -20.62
C ALA A 22 -7.13 -18.16 -21.85
N ARG A 23 -6.98 -19.45 -22.16
CA ARG A 23 -6.24 -19.93 -23.33
C ARG A 23 -6.85 -19.47 -24.65
N LEU A 24 -8.18 -19.50 -24.76
CA LEU A 24 -8.89 -18.97 -25.93
C LEU A 24 -8.69 -17.44 -26.08
N LEU A 25 -8.73 -16.70 -24.97
CA LEU A 25 -8.46 -15.27 -24.96
C LEU A 25 -7.02 -14.99 -25.38
N ASN A 26 -6.06 -15.70 -24.80
CA ASN A 26 -4.63 -15.54 -25.08
C ASN A 26 -4.31 -15.84 -26.54
N HIS A 27 -4.84 -16.95 -27.08
CA HIS A 27 -4.65 -17.28 -28.50
C HIS A 27 -5.18 -16.18 -29.43
N SER A 28 -6.42 -15.73 -29.20
CA SER A 28 -7.01 -14.63 -29.99
C SER A 28 -6.22 -13.32 -29.87
N PHE A 29 -5.70 -13.03 -28.67
CA PHE A 29 -4.87 -11.87 -28.42
C PHE A 29 -3.53 -11.97 -29.16
N ARG A 30 -2.81 -13.09 -29.01
CA ARG A 30 -1.50 -13.31 -29.66
C ARG A 30 -1.57 -13.22 -31.18
N CYS A 31 -2.59 -13.81 -31.80
CA CYS A 31 -2.80 -13.70 -33.23
C CYS A 31 -2.93 -12.23 -33.69
N ARG A 32 -3.75 -11.44 -32.96
CA ARG A 32 -3.91 -10.02 -33.28
C ARG A 32 -2.64 -9.21 -33.03
N ASN A 33 -1.95 -9.47 -31.91
CA ASN A 33 -0.71 -8.78 -31.58
C ASN A 33 0.39 -9.07 -32.61
N ALA A 34 0.52 -10.32 -33.04
CA ALA A 34 1.47 -10.70 -34.09
C ALA A 34 1.17 -9.96 -35.41
N GLN A 35 -0.10 -9.92 -35.86
CA GLN A 35 -0.51 -9.16 -37.08
C GLN A 35 -0.22 -7.66 -36.95
N GLU A 36 -0.42 -7.08 -35.76
CA GLU A 36 -0.10 -5.67 -35.51
C GLU A 36 1.40 -5.38 -35.67
N TRP A 37 2.28 -6.25 -35.19
CA TRP A 37 3.72 -6.08 -35.33
C TRP A 37 4.25 -6.42 -36.71
N GLU A 38 3.72 -7.45 -37.34
CA GLU A 38 4.03 -7.79 -38.75
C GLU A 38 3.67 -6.62 -39.68
N GLY A 39 2.49 -6.02 -39.52
CA GLY A 39 2.06 -4.84 -40.25
C GLY A 39 2.96 -3.60 -40.07
N ARG A 40 3.77 -3.56 -38.98
CA ARG A 40 4.77 -2.53 -38.72
C ARG A 40 6.17 -2.89 -39.22
N GLY A 41 6.39 -4.12 -39.68
CA GLY A 41 7.70 -4.61 -40.09
C GLY A 41 8.70 -4.77 -38.93
N VAL A 42 8.22 -5.05 -37.71
CA VAL A 42 9.06 -5.22 -36.52
C VAL A 42 8.96 -6.67 -36.05
N GLY A 43 10.10 -7.37 -35.93
CA GLY A 43 10.14 -8.80 -35.66
C GLY A 43 10.77 -9.18 -34.31
N ASP A 44 11.66 -8.36 -33.75
CA ASP A 44 12.39 -8.62 -32.52
C ASP A 44 12.01 -7.69 -31.37
N LEU A 45 12.39 -8.05 -30.16
CA LEU A 45 12.09 -7.26 -28.95
C LEU A 45 12.74 -5.87 -29.01
N TYR A 46 13.98 -5.76 -29.48
CA TYR A 46 14.67 -4.46 -29.56
C TYR A 46 13.93 -3.50 -30.49
N GLY A 47 13.51 -3.97 -31.68
CA GLY A 47 12.71 -3.18 -32.62
C GLY A 47 11.37 -2.73 -32.03
N LYS A 48 10.70 -3.61 -31.25
CA LYS A 48 9.46 -3.27 -30.51
C LYS A 48 9.69 -2.17 -29.50
N LEU A 49 10.72 -2.29 -28.65
CA LEU A 49 11.05 -1.29 -27.63
C LEU A 49 11.39 0.05 -28.29
N ARG A 50 12.19 0.05 -29.35
CA ARG A 50 12.52 1.26 -30.12
C ARG A 50 11.27 1.93 -30.69
N TYR A 51 10.41 1.16 -31.35
CA TYR A 51 9.14 1.70 -31.85
C TYR A 51 8.27 2.31 -30.78
N LEU A 52 8.12 1.62 -29.63
CA LEU A 52 7.30 2.10 -28.50
C LEU A 52 7.91 3.36 -27.87
N THR A 53 9.23 3.45 -27.77
CA THR A 53 9.95 4.63 -27.31
C THR A 53 9.74 5.83 -28.25
N ASP A 54 9.89 5.63 -29.55
CA ASP A 54 9.66 6.68 -30.59
C ASP A 54 8.20 7.21 -30.56
N LYS A 55 7.24 6.37 -30.14
CA LYS A 55 5.83 6.76 -29.95
C LYS A 55 5.53 7.39 -28.58
N GLY A 56 6.53 7.50 -27.69
CA GLY A 56 6.36 8.01 -26.33
C GLY A 56 5.49 7.11 -25.44
N LEU A 57 5.44 5.82 -25.72
CA LEU A 57 4.71 4.79 -24.96
C LEU A 57 5.62 4.04 -23.99
N TYR A 58 6.91 3.99 -24.31
CA TYR A 58 7.98 3.39 -23.51
C TYR A 58 8.98 4.47 -23.10
N GLY A 59 9.59 4.33 -21.92
CA GLY A 59 10.64 5.25 -21.45
C GLY A 59 11.94 5.04 -22.23
N ASP A 60 12.57 6.11 -22.68
CA ASP A 60 13.84 6.12 -23.40
C ASP A 60 15.02 5.62 -22.53
N TYR A 61 14.88 5.71 -21.23
CA TYR A 61 15.88 5.28 -20.26
C TYR A 61 16.22 3.78 -20.34
N ILE A 62 15.28 2.91 -20.79
CA ILE A 62 15.58 1.48 -20.96
C ILE A 62 16.62 1.31 -22.09
N LEU A 63 16.39 1.91 -23.26
CA LEU A 63 17.35 1.86 -24.38
C LEU A 63 18.65 2.61 -24.10
N ALA A 64 18.65 3.56 -23.16
CA ALA A 64 19.85 4.26 -22.71
C ALA A 64 20.72 3.41 -21.74
N HIS A 65 20.12 2.45 -21.02
CA HIS A 65 20.81 1.62 -20.04
C HIS A 65 21.24 0.25 -20.57
N TYR A 66 20.54 -0.29 -21.58
CA TYR A 66 20.78 -1.62 -22.14
C TYR A 66 21.25 -1.56 -23.58
N THR A 67 22.29 -2.33 -23.91
CA THR A 67 22.74 -2.49 -25.30
C THR A 67 21.77 -3.36 -26.10
N HIS A 68 21.91 -3.35 -27.43
CA HIS A 68 21.13 -4.22 -28.31
C HIS A 68 21.35 -5.71 -28.00
N GLU A 69 22.60 -6.09 -27.69
CA GLU A 69 22.98 -7.47 -27.35
C GLU A 69 22.36 -7.90 -26.02
N GLU A 70 22.31 -7.02 -25.02
CA GLU A 70 21.67 -7.31 -23.72
C GLU A 70 20.16 -7.48 -23.87
N ILE A 71 19.50 -6.68 -24.70
CA ILE A 71 18.06 -6.84 -24.98
C ILE A 71 17.79 -8.13 -25.77
N ALA A 72 18.63 -8.48 -26.74
CA ALA A 72 18.54 -9.74 -27.47
C ALA A 72 18.80 -10.95 -26.53
N MET A 73 19.72 -10.82 -25.57
CA MET A 73 19.89 -11.83 -24.52
C MET A 73 18.64 -11.95 -23.64
N ALA A 74 18.04 -10.83 -23.23
CA ALA A 74 16.83 -10.82 -22.42
C ALA A 74 15.64 -11.43 -23.16
N GLU A 75 15.52 -11.25 -24.47
CA GLU A 75 14.48 -11.87 -25.31
C GLU A 75 14.50 -13.39 -25.19
N ASN A 76 15.68 -14.02 -25.04
CA ASN A 76 15.81 -15.47 -24.82
C ASN A 76 15.32 -15.94 -23.44
N PHE A 77 15.03 -15.02 -22.50
CA PHE A 77 14.42 -15.37 -21.20
C PHE A 77 12.91 -15.56 -21.31
N LEU A 78 12.28 -15.07 -22.37
CA LEU A 78 10.84 -15.16 -22.56
C LEU A 78 10.39 -16.64 -22.58
N CYS A 79 9.41 -16.94 -21.74
CA CYS A 79 8.80 -18.26 -21.60
C CYS A 79 7.28 -18.13 -21.86
N PRO A 80 6.85 -18.19 -23.13
CA PRO A 80 5.44 -18.00 -23.52
C PRO A 80 4.47 -18.99 -22.88
N GLU A 81 4.95 -20.17 -22.47
CA GLU A 81 4.18 -21.23 -21.82
C GLU A 81 3.65 -20.80 -20.44
N ARG A 82 4.31 -19.84 -19.79
CA ARG A 82 3.86 -19.29 -18.50
C ARG A 82 2.54 -18.50 -18.62
N ASP A 83 2.12 -18.13 -19.82
CA ASP A 83 0.78 -17.55 -20.04
C ASP A 83 -0.33 -18.55 -19.73
N GLU A 84 -0.04 -19.85 -19.67
CA GLU A 84 -1.02 -20.86 -19.27
C GLU A 84 -1.38 -20.86 -17.79
N LEU A 85 -0.59 -20.15 -16.95
CA LEU A 85 -0.87 -19.96 -15.53
C LEU A 85 -2.05 -19.01 -15.29
N PHE A 86 -2.41 -18.17 -16.25
CA PHE A 86 -3.48 -17.20 -16.07
C PHE A 86 -4.86 -17.86 -16.02
N THR A 87 -5.68 -17.39 -15.07
CA THR A 87 -7.14 -17.49 -15.17
C THR A 87 -7.68 -16.50 -16.19
N TYR A 88 -8.90 -16.68 -16.65
CA TYR A 88 -9.56 -15.73 -17.55
C TYR A 88 -9.58 -14.31 -16.99
N SER A 89 -9.98 -14.18 -15.73
CA SER A 89 -10.05 -12.88 -15.07
C SER A 89 -8.67 -12.23 -14.89
N GLY A 90 -7.64 -13.02 -14.62
CA GLY A 90 -6.25 -12.53 -14.50
C GLY A 90 -5.73 -11.99 -15.83
N LEU A 91 -5.91 -12.75 -16.91
CA LEU A 91 -5.46 -12.35 -18.25
C LEU A 91 -6.27 -11.14 -18.79
N ASP A 92 -7.59 -11.14 -18.64
CA ASP A 92 -8.43 -10.01 -19.06
C ASP A 92 -8.05 -8.72 -18.34
N LEU A 93 -7.81 -8.80 -17.03
CA LEU A 93 -7.34 -7.67 -16.24
C LEU A 93 -5.96 -7.19 -16.69
N LEU A 94 -5.01 -8.11 -16.95
CA LEU A 94 -3.67 -7.79 -17.43
C LEU A 94 -3.73 -7.04 -18.76
N LEU A 95 -4.44 -7.57 -19.74
CA LEU A 95 -4.56 -7.00 -21.09
C LEU A 95 -5.26 -5.63 -21.10
N LYS A 96 -6.20 -5.40 -20.16
CA LYS A 96 -6.94 -4.13 -20.08
C LYS A 96 -6.23 -3.05 -19.27
N ARG A 97 -5.34 -3.43 -18.33
CA ARG A 97 -4.84 -2.48 -17.34
C ARG A 97 -3.32 -2.36 -17.26
N TYR A 98 -2.59 -3.45 -17.49
CA TYR A 98 -1.16 -3.49 -17.17
C TYR A 98 -0.25 -3.39 -18.39
N VAL A 99 -0.60 -4.03 -19.51
CA VAL A 99 0.20 -3.97 -20.73
C VAL A 99 0.19 -2.58 -21.36
N ILE A 100 1.23 -2.27 -22.10
CA ILE A 100 1.27 -1.06 -22.90
C ILE A 100 0.25 -1.16 -24.03
N GLN A 101 -0.52 -0.11 -24.20
CA GLN A 101 -1.58 0.00 -25.22
C GLN A 101 -1.33 1.19 -26.14
N SER A 102 -1.80 1.07 -27.36
CA SER A 102 -1.89 2.21 -28.28
C SER A 102 -2.89 3.26 -27.78
N ARG A 103 -2.91 4.46 -28.38
CA ARG A 103 -3.92 5.49 -28.07
C ARG A 103 -5.36 5.01 -28.34
N SER A 104 -5.56 4.03 -29.22
CA SER A 104 -6.85 3.36 -29.45
C SER A 104 -7.11 2.18 -28.53
N ARG A 105 -6.31 2.03 -27.46
CA ARG A 105 -6.41 0.95 -26.45
C ARG A 105 -6.20 -0.47 -26.99
N VAL A 106 -5.43 -0.61 -28.07
CA VAL A 106 -4.98 -1.91 -28.56
C VAL A 106 -3.73 -2.31 -27.78
N PRO A 107 -3.70 -3.49 -27.12
CA PRO A 107 -2.51 -3.98 -26.41
C PRO A 107 -1.35 -4.23 -27.40
N LEU A 108 -0.17 -3.72 -27.06
CA LEU A 108 1.05 -3.79 -27.88
C LEU A 108 2.14 -4.69 -27.27
N GLU A 109 1.96 -5.15 -26.04
CA GLU A 109 2.85 -6.12 -25.37
C GLU A 109 2.13 -7.42 -25.12
N THR A 110 2.85 -8.53 -25.17
CA THR A 110 2.40 -9.80 -24.59
C THR A 110 2.60 -9.79 -23.06
N PRO A 111 1.95 -10.70 -22.30
CA PRO A 111 2.16 -10.79 -20.87
C PRO A 111 3.64 -11.01 -20.51
N GLN A 112 4.35 -11.84 -21.24
CA GLN A 112 5.74 -12.14 -20.97
C GLN A 112 6.67 -10.95 -21.32
N GLU A 113 6.40 -10.21 -22.38
CA GLU A 113 7.12 -8.96 -22.70
C GLU A 113 6.90 -7.89 -21.63
N MET A 114 5.69 -7.81 -21.06
CA MET A 114 5.40 -6.93 -19.93
C MET A 114 6.26 -7.28 -18.70
N PHE A 115 6.29 -8.53 -18.28
CA PHE A 115 7.10 -8.95 -17.13
C PHE A 115 8.60 -8.73 -17.38
N LEU A 116 9.08 -8.99 -18.58
CA LEU A 116 10.46 -8.75 -18.94
C LEU A 116 10.80 -7.25 -18.96
N GLY A 117 9.91 -6.39 -19.46
CA GLY A 117 10.09 -4.94 -19.44
C GLY A 117 10.14 -4.38 -18.01
N ILE A 118 9.34 -4.93 -17.09
CA ILE A 118 9.39 -4.60 -15.67
C ILE A 118 10.74 -5.06 -15.08
N ALA A 119 11.18 -6.28 -15.38
CA ALA A 119 12.45 -6.81 -14.89
C ALA A 119 13.66 -6.00 -15.40
N LEU A 120 13.66 -5.60 -16.65
CA LEU A 120 14.68 -4.69 -17.21
C LEU A 120 14.71 -3.36 -16.44
N HIS A 121 13.52 -2.76 -16.19
CA HIS A 121 13.46 -1.53 -15.41
C HIS A 121 14.04 -1.71 -14.00
N LEU A 122 13.60 -2.73 -13.26
CA LEU A 122 14.01 -2.96 -11.88
C LEU A 122 15.51 -3.28 -11.75
N ALA A 123 16.15 -3.83 -12.79
CA ALA A 123 17.56 -4.19 -12.76
C ALA A 123 18.50 -3.09 -13.26
N MET A 124 18.03 -1.92 -13.67
CA MET A 124 18.89 -0.85 -14.24
C MET A 124 20.03 -0.43 -13.30
N ASN A 125 19.80 -0.42 -11.98
CA ASN A 125 20.79 -0.02 -10.99
C ASN A 125 21.68 -1.17 -10.49
N GLU A 126 21.54 -2.37 -11.07
CA GLU A 126 22.40 -3.49 -10.74
C GLU A 126 23.74 -3.39 -11.48
N GLY A 127 24.80 -3.83 -10.83
CA GLY A 127 26.15 -3.76 -11.36
C GLY A 127 26.47 -4.81 -12.42
N SER A 128 27.60 -5.52 -12.27
CA SER A 128 28.14 -6.46 -13.26
C SER A 128 27.24 -7.67 -13.53
N ASP A 129 26.37 -8.08 -12.58
CA ASP A 129 25.40 -9.17 -12.75
C ASP A 129 24.00 -8.67 -13.14
N ARG A 130 23.90 -7.50 -13.78
CA ARG A 130 22.62 -6.90 -14.15
C ARG A 130 21.69 -7.85 -14.90
N MET A 131 22.20 -8.59 -15.91
CA MET A 131 21.41 -9.54 -16.68
C MET A 131 20.98 -10.77 -15.87
N GLY A 132 21.78 -11.18 -14.88
CA GLY A 132 21.38 -12.21 -13.91
C GLY A 132 20.19 -11.74 -13.06
N TRP A 133 20.18 -10.48 -12.64
CA TRP A 133 19.05 -9.89 -11.92
C TRP A 133 17.82 -9.69 -12.79
N VAL A 134 17.98 -9.28 -14.07
CA VAL A 134 16.87 -9.26 -15.04
C VAL A 134 16.19 -10.63 -15.10
N LYS A 135 16.98 -11.71 -15.23
CA LYS A 135 16.46 -13.08 -15.28
C LYS A 135 15.71 -13.47 -14.00
N ARG A 136 16.28 -13.15 -12.82
CA ARG A 136 15.66 -13.46 -11.51
C ARG A 136 14.34 -12.70 -11.32
N PHE A 137 14.32 -11.40 -11.60
CA PHE A 137 13.09 -10.58 -11.52
C PHE A 137 12.02 -11.05 -12.51
N TYR A 138 12.42 -11.37 -13.75
CA TYR A 138 11.50 -11.92 -14.74
C TYR A 138 10.91 -13.26 -14.29
N ASP A 139 11.75 -14.18 -13.82
CA ASP A 139 11.29 -15.50 -13.37
C ASP A 139 10.31 -15.39 -12.21
N MET A 140 10.63 -14.60 -11.21
CA MET A 140 9.79 -14.35 -10.03
C MET A 140 8.41 -13.79 -10.40
N LEU A 141 8.37 -12.81 -11.30
CA LEU A 141 7.13 -12.15 -11.73
C LEU A 141 6.31 -13.05 -12.66
N SER A 142 6.94 -13.65 -13.67
CA SER A 142 6.25 -14.42 -14.71
C SER A 142 5.78 -15.80 -14.26
N ARG A 143 6.35 -16.34 -13.17
CA ARG A 143 5.85 -17.55 -12.49
C ARG A 143 4.71 -17.26 -11.51
N MET A 144 4.29 -15.99 -11.37
CA MET A 144 3.26 -15.56 -10.42
C MET A 144 3.63 -15.84 -8.95
N GLU A 145 4.92 -15.90 -8.63
CA GLU A 145 5.43 -16.12 -7.28
C GLU A 145 5.36 -14.85 -6.43
N VAL A 146 5.59 -13.70 -7.07
CA VAL A 146 5.50 -12.38 -6.47
C VAL A 146 4.78 -11.42 -7.41
N THR A 147 3.96 -10.56 -6.86
CA THR A 147 3.38 -9.43 -7.57
C THR A 147 3.89 -8.12 -6.98
N MET A 148 4.34 -7.20 -7.82
CA MET A 148 4.64 -5.84 -7.39
C MET A 148 3.35 -5.02 -7.26
N ALA A 149 3.43 -3.87 -6.59
CA ALA A 149 2.30 -2.94 -6.52
C ALA A 149 1.75 -2.58 -7.90
N THR A 150 0.44 -2.33 -7.99
CA THR A 150 -0.20 -1.96 -9.26
C THR A 150 0.53 -0.86 -10.04
N PRO A 151 1.01 0.25 -9.41
CA PRO A 151 1.79 1.26 -10.14
C PRO A 151 3.10 0.72 -10.71
N THR A 152 3.84 -0.11 -9.96
CA THR A 152 5.06 -0.76 -10.48
C THR A 152 4.75 -1.63 -11.68
N MET A 153 3.74 -2.51 -11.58
CA MET A 153 3.33 -3.40 -12.67
C MET A 153 2.86 -2.62 -13.92
N SER A 154 2.20 -1.49 -13.73
CA SER A 154 1.62 -0.69 -14.81
C SER A 154 2.58 0.32 -15.42
N ASN A 155 3.46 0.93 -14.63
CA ASN A 155 4.21 2.13 -15.00
C ASN A 155 5.72 1.89 -15.16
N ALA A 156 6.30 0.85 -14.53
CA ALA A 156 7.67 0.46 -14.86
C ALA A 156 7.79 0.34 -16.39
N ARG A 157 8.87 0.87 -16.96
CA ARG A 157 9.11 0.98 -18.42
C ARG A 157 8.36 2.09 -19.18
N LYS A 158 7.43 2.83 -18.54
CA LYS A 158 6.75 3.98 -19.18
C LYS A 158 7.51 5.30 -18.94
N PRO A 159 7.28 6.36 -19.73
CA PRO A 159 7.97 7.66 -19.57
C PRO A 159 7.79 8.27 -18.16
N TYR A 160 6.59 8.18 -17.58
CA TYR A 160 6.29 8.64 -16.21
C TYR A 160 6.13 7.42 -15.30
N HIS A 161 7.25 6.87 -14.86
CA HIS A 161 7.34 5.63 -14.08
C HIS A 161 7.20 5.89 -12.57
N GLN A 162 6.06 6.46 -12.16
CA GLN A 162 5.68 6.51 -10.76
C GLN A 162 5.29 5.09 -10.32
N LEU A 163 6.07 4.50 -9.39
CA LEU A 163 6.02 3.07 -9.05
C LEU A 163 5.35 2.80 -7.70
N SER A 164 5.20 3.83 -6.85
CA SER A 164 4.69 3.69 -5.48
C SER A 164 3.16 3.74 -5.45
N SER A 165 2.54 2.90 -4.61
CA SER A 165 1.07 2.79 -4.57
C SER A 165 0.40 3.79 -3.67
N CYS A 166 1.03 4.14 -2.54
CA CYS A 166 0.42 4.98 -1.51
C CYS A 166 1.41 5.98 -0.93
N PHE A 167 0.83 7.07 -0.42
CA PHE A 167 1.53 8.16 0.23
C PHE A 167 0.80 8.54 1.51
N VAL A 168 1.50 9.11 2.49
CA VAL A 168 0.87 9.57 3.74
C VAL A 168 1.40 10.96 4.09
N ASP A 169 0.47 11.87 4.43
CA ASP A 169 0.76 13.26 4.80
C ASP A 169 0.17 13.63 6.16
N THR A 170 0.86 14.48 6.89
CA THR A 170 0.38 15.09 8.14
C THR A 170 -0.08 16.51 7.86
N VAL A 171 -1.38 16.75 7.96
CA VAL A 171 -1.99 18.06 7.68
C VAL A 171 -1.72 19.03 8.84
N PRO A 172 -0.95 20.12 8.65
CA PRO A 172 -0.71 21.09 9.72
C PRO A 172 -1.90 22.02 9.93
N ASP A 173 -2.03 22.59 11.15
CA ASP A 173 -3.10 23.50 11.54
C ASP A 173 -2.87 24.94 11.03
N SER A 174 -2.75 25.10 9.72
CA SER A 174 -2.63 26.40 9.07
C SER A 174 -3.28 26.38 7.69
N LEU A 175 -3.76 27.53 7.23
CA LEU A 175 -4.39 27.65 5.92
C LEU A 175 -3.46 27.19 4.80
N ASP A 176 -2.23 27.70 4.78
CA ASP A 176 -1.22 27.36 3.77
C ASP A 176 -0.84 25.86 3.83
N GLY A 177 -0.76 25.31 5.05
CA GLY A 177 -0.46 23.90 5.24
C GLY A 177 -1.57 22.99 4.74
N ILE A 178 -2.83 23.30 5.07
CA ILE A 178 -4.00 22.51 4.61
C ILE A 178 -4.08 22.54 3.08
N TYR A 179 -3.97 23.71 2.44
CA TYR A 179 -4.01 23.80 0.97
C TYR A 179 -2.80 23.16 0.29
N ARG A 180 -1.61 23.20 0.91
CA ARG A 180 -0.45 22.46 0.43
C ARG A 180 -0.70 20.95 0.46
N SER A 181 -1.27 20.41 1.53
CA SER A 181 -1.64 19.01 1.61
C SER A 181 -2.66 18.61 0.53
N LEU A 182 -3.61 19.49 0.19
CA LEU A 182 -4.54 19.28 -0.92
C LEU A 182 -3.84 19.30 -2.29
N ASP A 183 -2.91 20.24 -2.53
CA ASP A 183 -2.10 20.29 -3.75
C ASP A 183 -1.21 19.04 -3.89
N ASN A 184 -0.57 18.62 -2.80
CA ASN A 184 0.22 17.39 -2.77
C ASN A 184 -0.65 16.17 -3.11
N PHE A 185 -1.86 16.07 -2.53
CA PHE A 185 -2.80 15.00 -2.85
C PHE A 185 -3.21 15.02 -4.33
N ALA A 186 -3.53 16.16 -4.89
CA ALA A 186 -3.88 16.29 -6.31
C ALA A 186 -2.74 15.81 -7.23
N LYS A 187 -1.49 16.17 -6.92
CA LYS A 187 -0.30 15.73 -7.66
C LYS A 187 -0.07 14.22 -7.55
N VAL A 188 -0.20 13.66 -6.34
CA VAL A 188 -0.10 12.21 -6.10
C VAL A 188 -1.19 11.45 -6.85
N SER A 189 -2.45 11.91 -6.77
CA SER A 189 -3.61 11.30 -7.44
C SER A 189 -3.42 11.26 -8.96
N LYS A 190 -2.98 12.37 -9.56
CA LYS A 190 -2.69 12.47 -11.00
C LYS A 190 -1.77 11.36 -11.51
N PHE A 191 -0.78 10.94 -10.72
CA PHE A 191 0.19 9.90 -11.08
C PHE A 191 -0.15 8.52 -10.51
N GLY A 192 -1.35 8.31 -10.01
CA GLY A 192 -1.83 6.99 -9.67
C GLY A 192 -1.63 6.55 -8.22
N GLY A 193 -1.14 7.43 -7.35
CA GLY A 193 -0.99 7.16 -5.93
C GLY A 193 -2.29 7.34 -5.14
N GLY A 194 -2.54 6.48 -4.16
CA GLY A 194 -3.53 6.70 -3.10
C GLY A 194 -2.89 7.48 -1.94
N MET A 195 -3.71 8.12 -1.09
CA MET A 195 -3.17 8.91 0.01
C MET A 195 -3.85 8.63 1.34
N GLY A 196 -3.09 8.64 2.44
CA GLY A 196 -3.57 8.77 3.80
C GLY A 196 -3.29 10.19 4.31
N MET A 197 -4.26 10.84 4.92
CA MET A 197 -4.10 12.21 5.43
C MET A 197 -4.50 12.27 6.91
N TYR A 198 -3.57 12.68 7.76
CA TYR A 198 -3.80 12.82 9.19
C TYR A 198 -4.27 14.24 9.54
N PHE A 199 -5.50 14.35 10.05
CA PHE A 199 -6.13 15.61 10.44
C PHE A 199 -6.12 15.88 11.95
N GLY A 200 -5.50 15.01 12.76
CA GLY A 200 -5.50 15.16 14.22
C GLY A 200 -4.82 16.42 14.76
N LYS A 201 -3.99 17.09 13.95
CA LYS A 201 -3.40 18.39 14.33
C LYS A 201 -4.31 19.59 14.06
N VAL A 202 -5.31 19.45 13.20
CA VAL A 202 -6.19 20.54 12.78
C VAL A 202 -7.21 20.85 13.87
N ARG A 203 -7.36 22.12 14.21
CA ARG A 203 -8.30 22.60 15.25
C ARG A 203 -9.75 22.23 14.98
N ALA A 204 -10.46 21.90 16.06
CA ALA A 204 -11.87 21.54 16.02
C ALA A 204 -12.80 22.72 15.73
N ALA A 205 -14.03 22.41 15.31
CA ALA A 205 -15.10 23.39 15.14
C ALA A 205 -15.35 24.16 16.45
N GLY A 206 -15.62 25.46 16.31
CA GLY A 206 -15.84 26.36 17.43
C GLY A 206 -14.56 26.82 18.14
N SER A 207 -13.39 26.36 17.72
CA SER A 207 -12.12 26.84 18.28
C SER A 207 -11.80 28.28 17.85
N THR A 208 -10.78 28.85 18.46
CA THR A 208 -10.37 30.25 18.26
C THR A 208 -9.54 30.44 16.99
N ILE A 209 -9.83 31.51 16.22
CA ILE A 209 -8.96 32.01 15.15
C ILE A 209 -8.65 33.47 15.42
N ARG A 210 -7.36 33.84 15.52
CA ARG A 210 -6.90 35.22 15.79
C ARG A 210 -7.59 35.86 17.01
N GLY A 211 -7.85 35.06 18.05
CA GLY A 211 -8.53 35.54 19.27
C GLY A 211 -10.06 35.53 19.21
N PHE A 212 -10.67 35.29 18.05
CA PHE A 212 -12.14 35.20 17.91
C PHE A 212 -12.61 33.80 18.23
N GLN A 213 -13.33 33.61 19.33
CA GLN A 213 -13.95 32.36 19.73
C GLN A 213 -15.03 31.94 18.72
N GLY A 214 -15.18 30.64 18.51
CA GLY A 214 -16.22 30.11 17.62
C GLY A 214 -15.93 30.24 16.12
N ALA A 215 -14.80 30.81 15.73
CA ALA A 215 -14.51 31.14 14.33
C ALA A 215 -14.07 29.93 13.50
N ALA A 216 -13.49 28.88 14.12
CA ALA A 216 -13.01 27.70 13.41
C ALA A 216 -14.16 26.83 12.88
N GLY A 217 -14.06 26.41 11.62
CA GLY A 217 -15.06 25.54 10.98
C GLY A 217 -14.90 24.05 11.26
N GLY A 218 -13.78 23.64 11.90
CA GLY A 218 -13.44 22.26 12.18
C GLY A 218 -12.97 21.45 10.98
N VAL A 219 -12.61 20.18 11.23
CA VAL A 219 -11.99 19.29 10.23
C VAL A 219 -12.93 18.91 9.08
N ILE A 220 -14.24 18.83 9.33
CA ILE A 220 -15.22 18.33 8.34
C ILE A 220 -15.22 19.19 7.07
N ARG A 221 -15.13 20.51 7.21
CA ARG A 221 -15.11 21.42 6.06
C ARG A 221 -13.87 21.23 5.18
N TRP A 222 -12.73 20.95 5.78
CA TRP A 222 -11.48 20.66 5.07
C TRP A 222 -11.51 19.29 4.40
N ILE A 223 -12.07 18.28 5.07
CA ILE A 223 -12.23 16.94 4.51
C ILE A 223 -13.14 16.94 3.27
N ARG A 224 -14.13 17.84 3.21
CA ARG A 224 -14.93 18.02 1.99
C ARG A 224 -14.10 18.49 0.80
N LEU A 225 -13.15 19.39 1.00
CA LEU A 225 -12.23 19.78 -0.09
C LEU A 225 -11.34 18.60 -0.53
N VAL A 226 -10.94 17.73 0.41
CA VAL A 226 -10.25 16.47 0.06
C VAL A 226 -11.15 15.58 -0.79
N ASN A 227 -12.43 15.43 -0.42
CA ASN A 227 -13.42 14.68 -1.19
C ASN A 227 -13.56 15.22 -2.63
N ASP A 228 -13.76 16.52 -2.77
CA ASP A 228 -13.94 17.17 -4.07
C ASP A 228 -12.66 17.08 -4.91
N THR A 229 -11.48 17.14 -4.29
CA THR A 229 -10.18 16.92 -4.94
C THR A 229 -10.05 15.48 -5.44
N ALA A 230 -10.48 14.48 -4.64
CA ALA A 230 -10.46 13.07 -5.04
C ALA A 230 -11.32 12.79 -6.28
N VAL A 231 -12.47 13.47 -6.37
CA VAL A 231 -13.39 13.37 -7.51
C VAL A 231 -12.85 14.15 -8.72
N ALA A 232 -12.27 15.34 -8.51
CA ALA A 232 -11.80 16.21 -9.58
C ALA A 232 -10.52 15.71 -10.25
N VAL A 233 -9.63 15.06 -9.52
CA VAL A 233 -8.32 14.60 -10.02
C VAL A 233 -8.28 13.08 -10.07
N ASP A 234 -8.85 12.54 -11.13
CA ASP A 234 -8.74 11.12 -11.44
C ASP A 234 -7.47 10.81 -12.27
N GLN A 235 -7.12 9.52 -12.32
CA GLN A 235 -5.97 9.02 -13.06
C GLN A 235 -6.33 8.81 -14.54
N LEU A 236 -6.55 9.88 -15.29
CA LEU A 236 -6.87 9.85 -16.73
C LEU A 236 -8.08 8.95 -17.06
N GLY A 237 -9.09 8.91 -16.20
CA GLY A 237 -10.27 8.05 -16.35
C GLY A 237 -10.02 6.55 -16.15
N MET A 238 -8.81 6.17 -15.72
CA MET A 238 -8.46 4.76 -15.47
C MET A 238 -8.77 4.30 -14.05
N ARG A 239 -8.61 5.19 -13.07
CA ARG A 239 -8.86 4.96 -11.64
C ARG A 239 -9.29 6.26 -10.99
N GLN A 240 -10.29 6.21 -10.12
CA GLN A 240 -10.69 7.37 -9.30
C GLN A 240 -9.61 7.69 -8.26
N GLY A 241 -9.47 8.96 -7.91
CA GLY A 241 -8.67 9.39 -6.77
C GLY A 241 -9.20 8.72 -5.50
N ALA A 242 -8.30 8.28 -4.63
CA ALA A 242 -8.67 7.57 -3.42
C ALA A 242 -7.83 8.06 -2.23
N VAL A 243 -8.51 8.37 -1.11
CA VAL A 243 -7.88 8.94 0.08
C VAL A 243 -8.54 8.45 1.35
N ALA A 244 -7.72 8.05 2.33
CA ALA A 244 -8.16 7.84 3.70
C ALA A 244 -7.86 9.09 4.54
N VAL A 245 -8.80 9.48 5.39
CA VAL A 245 -8.66 10.61 6.32
C VAL A 245 -8.69 10.09 7.74
N TYR A 246 -7.70 10.46 8.54
CA TYR A 246 -7.47 9.94 9.87
C TYR A 246 -7.70 11.01 10.93
N LEU A 247 -8.42 10.65 12.01
CA LEU A 247 -8.69 11.53 13.14
C LEU A 247 -8.53 10.74 14.45
N ASP A 248 -8.04 11.40 15.50
CA ASP A 248 -7.91 10.79 16.81
C ASP A 248 -9.25 10.57 17.51
N ALA A 249 -9.36 9.47 18.25
CA ALA A 249 -10.57 9.13 19.01
C ALA A 249 -10.97 10.16 20.08
N TRP A 250 -10.06 11.05 20.47
CA TRP A 250 -10.28 12.13 21.44
C TRP A 250 -10.53 13.50 20.82
N HIS A 251 -10.50 13.63 19.48
CA HIS A 251 -10.74 14.90 18.79
C HIS A 251 -12.19 15.35 18.92
N ARG A 252 -12.43 16.66 19.17
CA ARG A 252 -13.78 17.19 19.43
C ARG A 252 -14.77 16.99 18.29
N ASP A 253 -14.30 16.95 17.04
CA ASP A 253 -15.15 16.75 15.86
C ASP A 253 -15.38 15.26 15.52
N LEU A 254 -14.95 14.31 16.36
CA LEU A 254 -15.07 12.88 16.09
C LEU A 254 -16.50 12.41 15.81
N PRO A 255 -17.55 12.83 16.55
CA PRO A 255 -18.91 12.38 16.30
C PRO A 255 -19.42 12.76 14.91
N GLU A 256 -19.09 13.94 14.42
CA GLU A 256 -19.41 14.44 13.07
C GLU A 256 -18.57 13.73 12.01
N PHE A 257 -17.30 13.46 12.30
CA PHE A 257 -16.38 12.71 11.45
C PHE A 257 -16.87 11.27 11.19
N LEU A 258 -17.38 10.58 12.20
CA LEU A 258 -17.93 9.23 12.08
C LEU A 258 -19.20 9.17 11.19
N GLN A 259 -19.81 10.31 10.91
CA GLN A 259 -21.02 10.41 10.08
C GLN A 259 -20.73 10.89 8.65
N LEU A 260 -19.46 11.09 8.27
CA LEU A 260 -19.08 11.63 6.95
C LEU A 260 -19.73 10.92 5.77
N ARG A 261 -19.87 9.58 5.85
CA ARG A 261 -20.37 8.73 4.74
C ARG A 261 -21.77 8.20 4.94
N THR A 262 -22.37 8.38 6.13
CA THR A 262 -23.73 7.87 6.41
C THR A 262 -24.80 8.63 5.60
N ASN A 263 -25.89 7.94 5.28
CA ASN A 263 -26.95 8.46 4.39
C ASN A 263 -27.92 9.45 5.07
N ASN A 264 -27.68 9.81 6.33
CA ASN A 264 -28.53 10.71 7.10
C ASN A 264 -27.80 11.99 7.50
N GLY A 265 -28.51 13.08 7.69
CA GLY A 265 -27.97 14.36 8.13
C GLY A 265 -27.85 15.41 7.01
N ASP A 266 -27.11 16.49 7.27
CA ASP A 266 -26.91 17.59 6.32
C ASP A 266 -25.85 17.21 5.26
N ASP A 267 -26.22 17.22 3.98
CA ASP A 267 -25.32 16.91 2.85
C ASP A 267 -24.08 17.81 2.80
N ARG A 268 -24.17 19.01 3.36
CA ARG A 268 -23.01 19.92 3.47
C ARG A 268 -21.94 19.43 4.45
N MET A 269 -22.26 18.42 5.26
CA MET A 269 -21.35 17.77 6.22
C MET A 269 -20.92 16.38 5.75
N LYS A 270 -21.20 16.02 4.47
CA LYS A 270 -20.87 14.70 3.91
C LYS A 270 -19.65 14.75 3.00
N ALA A 271 -18.95 13.60 2.96
CA ALA A 271 -17.80 13.34 2.11
C ALA A 271 -17.80 11.83 1.78
N HIS A 272 -18.48 11.46 0.69
CA HIS A 272 -18.75 10.05 0.36
C HIS A 272 -17.57 9.33 -0.32
N ASP A 273 -16.66 10.08 -0.92
CA ASP A 273 -15.53 9.55 -1.69
C ASP A 273 -14.22 9.46 -0.88
N VAL A 274 -14.25 9.84 0.41
CA VAL A 274 -13.13 9.62 1.33
C VAL A 274 -13.39 8.42 2.25
N PHE A 275 -12.33 7.82 2.77
CA PHE A 275 -12.40 6.70 3.71
C PHE A 275 -11.98 7.18 5.11
N PRO A 276 -12.93 7.42 6.03
CA PRO A 276 -12.59 7.80 7.39
C PRO A 276 -11.92 6.66 8.17
N ALA A 277 -10.95 7.01 9.00
CA ALA A 277 -10.24 6.12 9.90
C ALA A 277 -10.03 6.79 11.27
N VAL A 278 -10.12 6.03 12.34
CA VAL A 278 -9.96 6.55 13.70
C VAL A 278 -8.70 5.98 14.34
N CYS A 279 -7.88 6.88 14.92
CA CYS A 279 -6.68 6.52 15.68
C CYS A 279 -7.06 6.35 17.15
N TYR A 280 -7.01 5.11 17.63
CA TYR A 280 -7.38 4.77 19.01
C TYR A 280 -6.16 4.64 19.90
N PRO A 281 -6.15 5.26 21.10
CA PRO A 281 -5.22 4.92 22.15
C PRO A 281 -5.71 3.67 22.93
N ASP A 282 -4.81 2.94 23.56
CA ASP A 282 -5.15 1.73 24.33
C ASP A 282 -6.13 2.00 25.49
N LEU A 283 -6.07 3.19 26.09
CA LEU A 283 -7.04 3.63 27.11
C LEU A 283 -8.49 3.53 26.63
N PHE A 284 -8.77 3.86 25.36
CA PHE A 284 -10.14 3.78 24.82
C PHE A 284 -10.65 2.34 24.84
N TRP A 285 -9.83 1.39 24.39
CA TRP A 285 -10.21 -0.02 24.33
C TRP A 285 -10.32 -0.64 25.72
N ARG A 286 -9.40 -0.30 26.64
CA ARG A 286 -9.47 -0.71 28.03
C ARG A 286 -10.77 -0.25 28.69
N LEU A 287 -11.16 1.01 28.51
CA LEU A 287 -12.44 1.51 29.02
C LEU A 287 -13.65 0.84 28.33
N ALA A 288 -13.57 0.55 27.04
CA ALA A 288 -14.63 -0.15 26.31
C ALA A 288 -14.87 -1.57 26.87
N GLU A 289 -13.82 -2.25 27.30
CA GLU A 289 -13.88 -3.60 27.90
C GLU A 289 -14.31 -3.56 29.37
N GLU A 290 -13.72 -2.69 30.18
CA GLU A 290 -13.95 -2.64 31.64
C GLU A 290 -15.25 -1.93 32.00
N ASN A 291 -15.57 -0.83 31.35
CA ASN A 291 -16.75 0.00 31.64
C ASN A 291 -17.17 0.82 30.41
N ILE A 292 -17.99 0.27 29.57
CA ILE A 292 -18.44 0.93 28.32
C ILE A 292 -19.23 2.24 28.57
N ASP A 293 -19.80 2.44 29.74
CA ASP A 293 -20.48 3.68 30.13
C ASP A 293 -19.51 4.72 30.75
N ALA A 294 -18.19 4.43 30.77
CA ALA A 294 -17.18 5.38 31.24
C ALA A 294 -17.20 6.68 30.43
N PRO A 295 -16.93 7.85 31.07
CA PRO A 295 -16.83 9.11 30.37
C PRO A 295 -15.62 9.14 29.46
N TRP A 296 -15.81 9.63 28.24
CA TRP A 296 -14.77 9.93 27.27
C TRP A 296 -14.84 11.41 26.88
N HIS A 297 -13.70 12.10 26.92
CA HIS A 297 -13.65 13.53 26.74
C HIS A 297 -13.02 13.89 25.40
N LEU A 298 -13.79 14.58 24.56
CA LEU A 298 -13.35 15.06 23.26
C LEU A 298 -12.86 16.51 23.42
N MET A 299 -11.67 16.80 22.91
CA MET A 299 -10.98 18.08 23.08
C MET A 299 -10.43 18.61 21.75
N CYS A 300 -10.05 19.89 21.71
CA CYS A 300 -9.43 20.51 20.55
C CYS A 300 -7.90 20.49 20.68
N PRO A 301 -7.15 19.96 19.67
CA PRO A 301 -5.69 19.91 19.72
C PRO A 301 -5.05 21.30 19.85
N HIS A 302 -5.57 22.30 19.14
CA HIS A 302 -5.08 23.68 19.21
C HIS A 302 -5.24 24.29 20.60
N GLU A 303 -6.36 24.03 21.26
CA GLU A 303 -6.62 24.53 22.61
C GLU A 303 -5.68 23.89 23.64
N ILE A 304 -5.45 22.57 23.53
CA ILE A 304 -4.46 21.86 24.36
C ILE A 304 -3.08 22.47 24.17
N LEU A 305 -2.64 22.63 22.92
CA LEU A 305 -1.35 23.25 22.61
C LEU A 305 -1.20 24.64 23.23
N THR A 306 -2.27 25.47 23.13
CA THR A 306 -2.28 26.83 23.65
C THR A 306 -2.23 26.86 25.18
N VAL A 307 -2.96 25.97 25.86
CA VAL A 307 -3.09 25.98 27.33
C VAL A 307 -1.95 25.24 28.01
N LYS A 308 -1.51 24.10 27.43
CA LYS A 308 -0.51 23.20 28.02
C LYS A 308 0.90 23.38 27.47
N GLY A 309 1.07 23.99 26.29
CA GLY A 309 2.36 24.16 25.64
C GLY A 309 2.90 22.87 24.97
N TYR A 310 2.07 21.83 24.84
CA TYR A 310 2.40 20.60 24.14
C TYR A 310 1.23 20.15 23.25
N ALA A 311 1.53 19.44 22.17
CA ALA A 311 0.55 18.80 21.31
C ALA A 311 0.29 17.38 21.82
N LEU A 312 -0.96 17.07 22.22
CA LEU A 312 -1.31 15.76 22.80
C LEU A 312 -1.12 14.63 21.77
N GLU A 313 -1.36 14.91 20.51
CA GLU A 313 -1.18 13.97 19.41
C GLU A 313 0.28 13.53 19.20
N ASP A 314 1.26 14.22 19.76
CA ASP A 314 2.69 13.88 19.66
C ASP A 314 3.15 12.85 20.69
N TYR A 315 2.21 12.30 21.47
CA TYR A 315 2.46 11.29 22.49
C TYR A 315 1.66 10.01 22.23
N TRP A 316 2.07 8.91 22.83
CA TRP A 316 1.41 7.62 22.78
C TRP A 316 1.63 6.82 24.08
N GLY A 317 0.85 5.76 24.31
CA GLY A 317 0.98 4.87 25.45
C GLY A 317 0.73 5.58 26.79
N THR A 318 1.47 5.20 27.83
CA THR A 318 1.31 5.72 29.19
C THR A 318 1.55 7.23 29.31
N GLU A 319 2.47 7.78 28.51
CA GLU A 319 2.73 9.22 28.53
C GLU A 319 1.58 10.00 27.91
N TRP A 320 0.96 9.49 26.84
CA TRP A 320 -0.26 10.06 26.27
C TRP A 320 -1.40 10.02 27.30
N GLU A 321 -1.63 8.87 27.96
CA GLU A 321 -2.69 8.70 28.95
C GLU A 321 -2.56 9.70 30.09
N LYS A 322 -1.36 9.85 30.64
CA LYS A 322 -1.07 10.83 31.71
C LYS A 322 -1.42 12.26 31.26
N ARG A 323 -1.01 12.65 30.05
CA ARG A 323 -1.27 13.98 29.50
C ARG A 323 -2.74 14.20 29.16
N TYR A 324 -3.41 13.17 28.65
CA TYR A 324 -4.85 13.21 28.40
C TYR A 324 -5.64 13.47 29.69
N LEU A 325 -5.34 12.75 30.76
CA LEU A 325 -5.97 12.94 32.06
C LEU A 325 -5.65 14.32 32.68
N ASP A 326 -4.43 14.83 32.48
CA ASP A 326 -4.06 16.19 32.88
C ASP A 326 -4.90 17.25 32.11
N CYS A 327 -5.13 17.05 30.80
CA CYS A 327 -6.03 17.90 30.02
C CYS A 327 -7.49 17.80 30.48
N VAL A 328 -7.96 16.59 30.79
CA VAL A 328 -9.33 16.36 31.27
C VAL A 328 -9.58 17.08 32.62
N ASN A 329 -8.59 17.14 33.48
CA ASN A 329 -8.71 17.78 34.80
C ASN A 329 -8.49 19.31 34.76
N ASP A 330 -8.02 19.88 33.65
CA ASP A 330 -7.77 21.32 33.52
C ASP A 330 -9.06 22.06 33.13
N PRO A 331 -9.59 22.97 33.98
CA PRO A 331 -10.82 23.70 33.69
C PRO A 331 -10.70 24.71 32.56
N ARG A 332 -9.49 25.05 32.12
CA ARG A 332 -9.23 25.99 31.00
C ARG A 332 -9.42 25.35 29.63
N ILE A 333 -9.44 24.02 29.55
CA ILE A 333 -9.64 23.27 28.32
C ILE A 333 -11.12 22.90 28.18
N GLU A 334 -11.76 23.32 27.09
CA GLU A 334 -13.15 22.96 26.80
C GLU A 334 -13.25 21.47 26.43
N LYS A 335 -14.20 20.77 27.03
CA LYS A 335 -14.44 19.33 26.84
C LYS A 335 -15.87 19.08 26.40
N ARG A 336 -16.01 18.27 25.35
CA ARG A 336 -17.29 17.64 25.00
C ARG A 336 -17.26 16.22 25.61
N SER A 337 -17.99 16.04 26.70
CA SER A 337 -18.05 14.74 27.38
C SER A 337 -19.12 13.86 26.75
N VAL A 338 -18.76 12.64 26.41
CA VAL A 338 -19.61 11.56 25.90
C VAL A 338 -19.29 10.28 26.64
N THR A 339 -20.03 9.20 26.43
CA THR A 339 -19.61 7.88 26.93
C THR A 339 -18.82 7.12 25.84
N VAL A 340 -17.96 6.19 26.25
CA VAL A 340 -17.30 5.26 25.32
C VAL A 340 -18.35 4.55 24.46
N LYS A 341 -19.49 4.15 25.06
CA LYS A 341 -20.63 3.53 24.40
C LYS A 341 -21.21 4.38 23.26
N ASP A 342 -21.28 5.71 23.42
CA ASP A 342 -21.79 6.60 22.38
C ASP A 342 -20.87 6.60 21.16
N ILE A 343 -19.55 6.60 21.37
CA ILE A 343 -18.58 6.50 20.29
C ILE A 343 -18.65 5.12 19.61
N VAL A 344 -18.67 4.04 20.39
CA VAL A 344 -18.79 2.67 19.85
C VAL A 344 -20.06 2.52 18.99
N ARG A 345 -21.19 3.07 19.43
CA ARG A 345 -22.46 3.07 18.65
C ARG A 345 -22.31 3.79 17.32
N LEU A 346 -21.66 4.96 17.31
CA LEU A 346 -21.43 5.71 16.08
C LEU A 346 -20.50 4.94 15.12
N VAL A 347 -19.44 4.33 15.65
CA VAL A 347 -18.50 3.50 14.88
C VAL A 347 -19.24 2.30 14.26
N LEU A 348 -19.97 1.54 15.07
CA LEU A 348 -20.72 0.36 14.59
C LEU A 348 -21.78 0.75 13.54
N ARG A 349 -22.51 1.86 13.77
CA ARG A 349 -23.49 2.36 12.80
C ARG A 349 -22.82 2.72 11.48
N SER A 350 -21.74 3.49 11.52
CA SER A 350 -20.99 3.86 10.32
C SER A 350 -20.43 2.64 9.60
N ALA A 351 -19.87 1.67 10.35
CA ALA A 351 -19.32 0.44 9.79
C ALA A 351 -20.39 -0.40 9.06
N VAL A 352 -21.58 -0.55 9.64
CA VAL A 352 -22.70 -1.30 9.03
C VAL A 352 -23.23 -0.60 7.77
N GLU A 353 -23.35 0.74 7.81
CA GLU A 353 -23.88 1.52 6.68
C GLU A 353 -22.86 1.69 5.53
N THR A 354 -21.56 1.78 5.82
CA THR A 354 -20.57 2.27 4.85
C THR A 354 -19.29 1.44 4.74
N GLY A 355 -19.07 0.46 5.61
CA GLY A 355 -17.81 -0.31 5.71
C GLY A 355 -16.64 0.50 6.32
N THR A 356 -16.91 1.67 6.91
CA THR A 356 -15.93 2.55 7.57
C THR A 356 -16.48 3.02 8.92
N PRO A 357 -15.66 3.49 9.88
CA PRO A 357 -14.25 3.85 9.75
C PRO A 357 -13.32 2.64 9.83
N PHE A 358 -12.08 2.82 9.35
CA PHE A 358 -10.99 1.90 9.68
C PHE A 358 -10.53 2.16 11.12
N ALA A 359 -10.03 1.13 11.79
CA ALA A 359 -9.42 1.23 13.12
C ALA A 359 -7.90 1.24 13.01
N PHE A 360 -7.25 2.20 13.68
CA PHE A 360 -5.80 2.30 13.76
C PHE A 360 -5.38 2.37 15.23
N ASN A 361 -4.75 1.30 15.74
CA ASN A 361 -4.33 1.16 17.12
C ASN A 361 -2.97 1.85 17.32
N ARG A 362 -3.01 3.13 17.65
CA ARG A 362 -1.87 4.03 17.65
C ARG A 362 -0.77 3.62 18.62
N ASP A 363 -1.14 3.18 19.83
CA ASP A 363 -0.17 2.82 20.85
C ASP A 363 0.57 1.54 20.48
N SER A 364 -0.14 0.49 20.05
CA SER A 364 0.46 -0.76 19.58
C SER A 364 1.42 -0.53 18.39
N VAL A 365 1.01 0.31 17.44
CA VAL A 365 1.83 0.61 16.26
C VAL A 365 3.11 1.34 16.66
N ASN A 366 3.04 2.35 17.53
CA ASN A 366 4.22 3.08 17.99
C ASN A 366 5.11 2.25 18.92
N HIS A 367 4.53 1.36 19.74
CA HIS A 367 5.31 0.42 20.54
C HIS A 367 6.19 -0.49 19.67
N MET A 368 5.65 -0.97 18.54
CA MET A 368 6.35 -1.87 17.62
C MET A 368 7.19 -1.13 16.56
N ASN A 369 7.19 0.20 16.54
CA ASN A 369 7.92 1.02 15.58
C ASN A 369 9.44 0.87 15.74
N PRO A 370 10.18 0.32 14.77
CA PRO A 370 11.62 0.14 14.89
C PRO A 370 12.42 1.44 14.81
N ASN A 371 11.78 2.55 14.41
CA ASN A 371 12.39 3.86 14.24
C ASN A 371 11.83 4.92 15.20
N GLY A 372 11.31 4.51 16.35
CA GLY A 372 10.73 5.41 17.36
C GLY A 372 11.71 6.46 17.92
N HIS A 373 13.02 6.26 17.76
CA HIS A 373 14.05 7.21 18.18
C HIS A 373 14.10 8.50 17.31
N THR A 374 13.52 8.48 16.10
CA THR A 374 13.57 9.63 15.18
C THR A 374 12.22 10.29 14.93
N GLY A 375 11.13 9.68 15.34
CA GLY A 375 9.80 10.21 15.08
C GLY A 375 8.67 9.32 15.56
N MET A 376 7.46 9.64 15.14
CA MET A 376 6.23 9.01 15.56
C MET A 376 5.35 8.68 14.36
N ILE A 377 4.52 7.66 14.51
CA ILE A 377 3.52 7.24 13.54
C ILE A 377 2.16 7.79 14.00
N TYR A 378 1.61 8.74 13.23
CA TYR A 378 0.31 9.34 13.55
C TYR A 378 -0.86 8.56 12.96
N CYS A 379 -0.71 8.07 11.73
CA CYS A 379 -1.74 7.35 11.00
C CYS A 379 -1.14 6.39 9.98
N SER A 380 -1.97 5.89 9.08
CA SER A 380 -1.58 4.97 8.01
C SER A 380 -1.97 5.51 6.62
N ASN A 381 -1.73 4.71 5.58
CA ASN A 381 -2.11 4.99 4.20
C ASN A 381 -3.60 4.71 3.93
N LEU A 382 -3.98 4.69 2.64
CA LEU A 382 -5.35 4.43 2.19
C LEU A 382 -5.90 3.09 2.69
N CYS A 383 -5.08 2.04 2.71
CA CYS A 383 -5.50 0.67 3.04
C CYS A 383 -5.06 0.20 4.44
N THR A 384 -4.49 1.07 5.24
CA THR A 384 -4.13 0.89 6.66
C THR A 384 -3.00 -0.13 6.93
N GLU A 385 -2.20 -0.49 5.91
CA GLU A 385 -1.07 -1.43 6.06
C GLU A 385 0.29 -0.75 6.30
N ILE A 386 0.41 0.56 6.13
CA ILE A 386 1.69 1.28 6.26
C ILE A 386 1.76 2.02 7.59
N ALA A 387 2.81 1.72 8.35
CA ALA A 387 3.11 2.35 9.62
C ALA A 387 4.57 2.84 9.61
N GLN A 388 4.78 4.13 9.36
CA GLN A 388 6.09 4.76 9.23
C GLN A 388 6.08 6.13 9.90
N ASN A 389 7.25 6.61 10.36
CA ASN A 389 7.39 7.92 10.96
C ASN A 389 6.90 9.04 10.04
N MET A 390 6.18 9.99 10.61
CA MET A 390 5.55 11.10 9.92
C MET A 390 5.87 12.43 10.59
N ALA A 391 5.94 13.49 9.81
CA ALA A 391 6.03 14.87 10.32
C ALA A 391 5.43 15.85 9.30
N PRO A 392 4.77 16.93 9.73
CA PRO A 392 4.17 17.90 8.82
C PRO A 392 5.23 18.69 8.05
N ILE A 393 4.87 19.11 6.84
CA ILE A 393 5.67 20.06 6.06
C ILE A 393 5.44 21.47 6.63
N GLU A 394 6.53 22.13 7.02
CA GLU A 394 6.47 23.47 7.63
C GLU A 394 6.78 24.56 6.60
N HIS A 395 6.01 25.64 6.62
CA HIS A 395 6.35 26.86 5.90
C HIS A 395 7.42 27.63 6.68
N ILE A 396 8.49 28.08 6.01
CA ILE A 396 9.57 28.84 6.61
C ILE A 396 9.45 30.33 6.24
N SER A 397 9.49 30.63 4.93
CA SER A 397 9.44 32.01 4.42
C SER A 397 8.86 32.04 3.00
N THR A 398 8.38 33.22 2.62
CA THR A 398 8.11 33.58 1.23
C THR A 398 8.87 34.87 0.93
N GLU A 399 9.76 34.80 -0.04
CA GLU A 399 10.70 35.89 -0.37
C GLU A 399 10.57 36.28 -1.83
N VAL A 400 10.81 37.57 -2.10
CA VAL A 400 10.84 38.10 -3.46
C VAL A 400 12.30 38.30 -3.87
N HIS A 401 12.71 37.65 -4.94
CA HIS A 401 14.04 37.76 -5.52
C HIS A 401 13.97 38.38 -6.92
N THR A 402 15.05 39.03 -7.32
CA THR A 402 15.25 39.47 -8.72
C THR A 402 16.36 38.64 -9.33
N GLU A 403 16.05 37.91 -10.38
CA GLU A 403 17.00 37.07 -11.11
C GLU A 403 16.88 37.34 -12.60
N ASN A 404 18.02 37.65 -13.26
CA ASN A 404 18.09 37.99 -14.69
C ASN A 404 17.12 39.11 -15.16
N GLY A 405 16.76 40.04 -14.25
CA GLY A 405 15.81 41.11 -14.52
C GLY A 405 14.33 40.76 -14.27
N ASP A 406 14.03 39.51 -13.96
CA ASP A 406 12.68 39.05 -13.61
C ASP A 406 12.48 39.06 -12.09
N THR A 407 11.25 39.36 -11.67
CA THR A 407 10.84 39.23 -10.27
C THR A 407 10.25 37.85 -10.02
N ILE A 408 10.86 37.07 -9.14
CA ILE A 408 10.41 35.73 -8.74
C ILE A 408 10.01 35.69 -7.27
N VAL A 409 8.99 34.91 -6.95
CA VAL A 409 8.56 34.63 -5.57
C VAL A 409 9.00 33.22 -5.20
N VAL A 410 9.83 33.09 -4.16
CA VAL A 410 10.34 31.81 -3.67
C VAL A 410 9.68 31.48 -2.33
N THR A 411 9.07 30.33 -2.23
CA THR A 411 8.53 29.81 -0.97
C THR A 411 9.43 28.72 -0.43
N ALA A 412 10.03 28.95 0.73
CA ALA A 412 10.85 27.98 1.43
C ALA A 412 10.02 27.14 2.40
N THR A 413 10.27 25.85 2.38
CA THR A 413 9.60 24.88 3.29
C THR A 413 10.62 23.92 3.90
N ARG A 414 10.36 23.48 5.15
CA ARG A 414 11.03 22.32 5.74
C ARG A 414 10.24 21.07 5.36
N PRO A 415 10.88 20.03 4.77
CA PRO A 415 10.15 18.93 4.12
C PRO A 415 9.35 18.02 5.07
N GLY A 416 9.58 18.00 6.36
CA GLY A 416 8.92 17.04 7.24
C GLY A 416 9.21 15.58 6.83
N GLU A 417 8.27 14.68 7.14
CA GLU A 417 8.32 13.27 6.73
C GLU A 417 7.05 12.92 5.93
N PHE A 418 7.15 12.99 4.61
CA PHE A 418 6.08 12.63 3.67
C PHE A 418 6.26 11.17 3.24
N VAL A 419 5.46 10.26 3.80
CA VAL A 419 5.65 8.81 3.68
C VAL A 419 5.33 8.29 2.29
N VAL A 420 6.09 7.30 1.85
CA VAL A 420 5.91 6.59 0.57
C VAL A 420 5.86 5.08 0.81
N CYS A 421 5.00 4.39 0.06
CA CYS A 421 4.82 2.94 0.15
C CYS A 421 5.33 2.25 -1.12
N ASN A 422 6.37 1.44 -0.99
CA ASN A 422 6.90 0.58 -2.06
C ASN A 422 6.56 -0.86 -1.72
N LEU A 423 5.59 -1.44 -2.44
CA LEU A 423 4.95 -2.69 -2.03
C LEU A 423 5.13 -3.82 -3.05
N ALA A 424 5.27 -5.02 -2.53
CA ALA A 424 5.18 -6.29 -3.25
C ALA A 424 4.48 -7.34 -2.37
N SER A 425 4.01 -8.41 -2.98
CA SER A 425 3.34 -9.50 -2.25
C SER A 425 3.76 -10.86 -2.77
N LEU A 426 4.20 -11.71 -1.86
CA LEU A 426 4.44 -13.13 -2.10
C LEU A 426 3.10 -13.83 -2.35
N SER A 427 2.97 -14.59 -3.43
CA SER A 427 1.75 -15.36 -3.73
C SER A 427 1.84 -16.74 -3.07
N LEU A 428 1.47 -16.83 -1.79
CA LEU A 428 1.71 -18.03 -0.95
C LEU A 428 1.08 -19.32 -1.51
N GLY A 429 -0.04 -19.22 -2.22
CA GLY A 429 -0.66 -20.36 -2.88
C GLY A 429 0.16 -20.90 -4.06
N ASN A 430 1.00 -20.05 -4.67
CA ASN A 430 1.85 -20.40 -5.81
C ASN A 430 3.27 -20.77 -5.41
N LEU A 431 3.64 -20.58 -4.14
CA LEU A 431 4.98 -20.80 -3.61
C LEU A 431 5.10 -22.16 -2.87
N PRO A 432 6.24 -22.84 -2.96
CA PRO A 432 6.56 -24.00 -2.13
C PRO A 432 7.02 -23.52 -0.74
N VAL A 433 6.10 -23.09 0.11
CA VAL A 433 6.40 -22.42 1.39
C VAL A 433 7.12 -23.32 2.40
N GLU A 434 7.16 -24.64 2.17
CA GLU A 434 7.91 -25.60 2.96
C GLU A 434 9.39 -25.73 2.53
N ASP A 435 9.75 -25.23 1.35
CA ASP A 435 11.14 -25.17 0.89
C ASP A 435 11.79 -23.88 1.36
N GLU A 436 12.42 -23.92 2.55
CA GLU A 436 13.07 -22.76 3.16
C GLU A 436 14.07 -22.09 2.21
N ALA A 437 14.88 -22.88 1.49
CA ALA A 437 15.90 -22.33 0.60
C ALA A 437 15.28 -21.63 -0.62
N TYR A 438 14.16 -22.15 -1.13
CA TYR A 438 13.40 -21.49 -2.20
C TYR A 438 12.79 -20.18 -1.70
N MET A 439 12.14 -20.21 -0.53
CA MET A 439 11.53 -19.04 0.08
C MET A 439 12.57 -17.94 0.37
N GLU A 440 13.72 -18.30 0.96
CA GLU A 440 14.81 -17.33 1.20
C GLU A 440 15.26 -16.65 -0.10
N ARG A 441 15.49 -17.40 -1.19
CA ARG A 441 15.87 -16.82 -2.49
C ARG A 441 14.80 -15.92 -3.09
N THR A 442 13.53 -16.31 -2.97
CA THR A 442 12.39 -15.52 -3.48
C THR A 442 12.24 -14.22 -2.69
N VAL A 443 12.32 -14.29 -1.36
CA VAL A 443 12.28 -13.11 -0.49
C VAL A 443 13.46 -12.19 -0.75
N GLU A 444 14.69 -12.71 -0.87
CA GLU A 444 15.88 -11.92 -1.24
C GLU A 444 15.67 -11.16 -2.55
N THR A 445 15.13 -11.85 -3.57
CA THR A 445 14.86 -11.25 -4.88
C THR A 445 13.80 -10.14 -4.77
N ALA A 446 12.75 -10.36 -3.99
CA ALA A 446 11.69 -9.38 -3.78
C ALA A 446 12.16 -8.14 -2.98
N ILE A 447 12.96 -8.32 -1.92
CA ILE A 447 13.55 -7.23 -1.13
C ILE A 447 14.45 -6.37 -2.01
N ARG A 448 15.32 -6.97 -2.82
CA ARG A 448 16.18 -6.23 -3.76
C ARG A 448 15.37 -5.48 -4.82
N ALA A 449 14.33 -6.09 -5.38
CA ALA A 449 13.45 -5.42 -6.32
C ALA A 449 12.77 -4.18 -5.71
N LEU A 450 12.32 -4.29 -4.46
CA LEU A 450 11.69 -3.19 -3.72
C LEU A 450 12.70 -2.07 -3.36
N ASP A 451 13.93 -2.42 -2.96
CA ASP A 451 14.98 -1.41 -2.74
C ASP A 451 15.31 -0.65 -4.02
N ASN A 452 15.38 -1.35 -5.17
CA ASN A 452 15.62 -0.72 -6.46
C ASN A 452 14.46 0.20 -6.91
N VAL A 453 13.22 -0.11 -6.56
CA VAL A 453 12.06 0.78 -6.80
C VAL A 453 12.31 2.16 -6.21
N ILE A 454 12.91 2.27 -5.02
CA ILE A 454 13.16 3.55 -4.34
C ILE A 454 14.01 4.49 -5.20
N ASP A 455 15.06 3.96 -5.81
CA ASP A 455 16.01 4.73 -6.59
C ASP A 455 15.58 4.96 -8.04
N LEU A 456 14.73 4.07 -8.58
CA LEU A 456 14.23 4.09 -9.96
C LEU A 456 12.86 4.76 -10.12
N ASN A 457 12.24 5.20 -9.04
CA ASN A 457 10.90 5.78 -9.04
C ASN A 457 10.92 7.24 -9.54
N PHE A 458 9.97 7.60 -10.39
CA PHE A 458 9.64 8.99 -10.63
C PHE A 458 8.76 9.52 -9.49
N TYR A 459 9.23 10.53 -8.80
CA TYR A 459 8.50 11.13 -7.67
C TYR A 459 7.74 12.38 -8.12
N PRO A 460 6.41 12.43 -7.98
CA PRO A 460 5.62 13.62 -8.28
C PRO A 460 5.87 14.77 -7.28
N LEU A 461 6.48 14.46 -6.13
CA LEU A 461 6.76 15.40 -5.03
C LEU A 461 8.16 15.16 -4.48
N GLU A 462 8.97 16.23 -4.37
CA GLU A 462 10.30 16.17 -3.76
C GLU A 462 10.25 15.76 -2.28
N TYR A 463 9.21 16.15 -1.54
CA TYR A 463 9.01 15.74 -0.15
C TYR A 463 8.97 14.20 -0.02
N ALA A 464 8.25 13.55 -0.92
CA ALA A 464 8.16 12.09 -0.98
C ALA A 464 9.52 11.45 -1.32
N ARG A 465 10.26 12.01 -2.28
CA ARG A 465 11.60 11.53 -2.66
C ARG A 465 12.56 11.60 -1.48
N LEU A 466 12.63 12.74 -0.80
CA LEU A 466 13.54 12.96 0.33
C LEU A 466 13.25 11.97 1.49
N THR A 467 11.98 11.81 1.87
CA THR A 467 11.61 10.87 2.93
C THR A 467 11.90 9.42 2.53
N ASN A 468 11.54 9.05 1.29
CA ASN A 468 11.74 7.68 0.81
C ASN A 468 13.24 7.32 0.71
N GLN A 469 14.09 8.22 0.26
CA GLN A 469 15.54 8.01 0.23
C GLN A 469 16.17 7.98 1.62
N LYS A 470 15.63 8.74 2.58
CA LYS A 470 16.11 8.80 3.97
C LYS A 470 15.85 7.52 4.75
N TYR A 471 14.62 7.00 4.69
CA TYR A 471 14.20 5.78 5.39
C TYR A 471 14.36 4.53 4.53
N ARG A 472 14.34 4.65 3.22
CA ARG A 472 14.32 3.53 2.27
C ARG A 472 13.26 2.50 2.63
N SER A 473 12.04 2.96 2.89
CA SER A 473 10.96 2.10 3.39
C SER A 473 10.41 1.21 2.27
N ILE A 474 10.29 -0.07 2.56
CA ILE A 474 9.65 -1.07 1.70
C ILE A 474 8.57 -1.82 2.48
N GLY A 475 7.68 -2.50 1.78
CA GLY A 475 6.63 -3.32 2.36
C GLY A 475 6.44 -4.60 1.55
N LEU A 476 7.14 -5.66 1.90
CA LEU A 476 6.88 -7.00 1.38
C LEU A 476 5.74 -7.62 2.19
N GLY A 477 4.66 -7.96 1.53
CA GLY A 477 3.50 -8.63 2.10
C GLY A 477 3.23 -9.97 1.43
N VAL A 478 1.99 -10.42 1.60
CA VAL A 478 1.55 -11.70 1.06
C VAL A 478 0.17 -11.58 0.40
N SER A 479 -0.10 -12.48 -0.53
CA SER A 479 -1.42 -12.81 -1.06
C SER A 479 -1.57 -14.33 -1.07
N GLY A 480 -2.77 -14.83 -1.27
CA GLY A 480 -2.97 -16.27 -1.40
C GLY A 480 -2.91 -17.04 -0.08
N TYR A 481 -3.13 -16.37 1.05
CA TYR A 481 -3.07 -17.01 2.35
C TYR A 481 -4.09 -18.16 2.48
N HIS A 482 -5.37 -17.88 2.21
CA HIS A 482 -6.41 -18.92 2.24
C HIS A 482 -6.20 -20.00 1.15
N HIS A 483 -5.69 -19.61 -0.02
CA HIS A 483 -5.29 -20.55 -1.08
C HIS A 483 -4.18 -21.50 -0.61
N MET A 484 -3.16 -20.98 0.07
CA MET A 484 -2.07 -21.75 0.65
C MET A 484 -2.58 -22.82 1.63
N LEU A 485 -3.48 -22.43 2.54
CA LEU A 485 -4.09 -23.36 3.52
C LEU A 485 -4.91 -24.44 2.82
N ALA A 486 -5.81 -24.04 1.91
CA ALA A 486 -6.69 -24.97 1.21
C ALA A 486 -5.93 -25.99 0.36
N LYS A 487 -4.87 -25.57 -0.32
CA LYS A 487 -3.98 -26.44 -1.13
C LYS A 487 -3.29 -27.51 -0.30
N ARG A 488 -3.08 -27.25 1.00
CA ARG A 488 -2.44 -28.17 1.95
C ARG A 488 -3.41 -28.97 2.79
N GLY A 489 -4.71 -28.82 2.55
CA GLY A 489 -5.74 -29.50 3.32
C GLY A 489 -5.98 -28.92 4.71
N ILE A 490 -5.39 -27.77 5.02
CA ILE A 490 -5.49 -27.09 6.32
C ILE A 490 -6.79 -26.27 6.35
N ARG A 491 -7.60 -26.49 7.39
CA ARG A 491 -8.85 -25.77 7.58
C ARG A 491 -8.64 -24.51 8.40
N TRP A 492 -9.31 -23.44 8.01
CA TRP A 492 -9.39 -22.23 8.82
C TRP A 492 -9.96 -22.56 10.23
N GLU A 493 -9.45 -21.92 11.26
CA GLU A 493 -9.82 -22.13 12.68
C GLU A 493 -9.37 -23.50 13.27
N SER A 494 -8.44 -24.22 12.64
CA SER A 494 -7.80 -25.39 13.24
C SER A 494 -6.52 -25.02 14.00
N ASP A 495 -6.13 -25.83 14.98
CA ASP A 495 -4.84 -25.64 15.68
C ASP A 495 -3.65 -25.76 14.71
N GLU A 496 -3.76 -26.63 13.70
CA GLU A 496 -2.78 -26.77 12.63
C GLU A 496 -2.64 -25.49 11.82
N HIS A 497 -3.75 -24.77 11.56
CA HIS A 497 -3.76 -23.47 10.86
C HIS A 497 -2.86 -22.45 11.57
N LEU A 498 -3.01 -22.28 12.88
CA LEU A 498 -2.24 -21.31 13.65
C LEU A 498 -0.75 -21.65 13.66
N ALA A 499 -0.40 -22.91 13.94
CA ALA A 499 0.98 -23.37 14.00
C ALA A 499 1.68 -23.28 12.65
N PHE A 500 1.00 -23.66 11.56
CA PHE A 500 1.55 -23.57 10.21
C PHE A 500 1.77 -22.13 9.78
N THR A 501 0.81 -21.27 10.08
CA THR A 501 0.89 -19.83 9.76
C THR A 501 2.05 -19.16 10.48
N ASP A 502 2.20 -19.41 11.78
CA ASP A 502 3.30 -18.85 12.58
C ASP A 502 4.67 -19.24 11.98
N ALA A 503 4.85 -20.50 11.61
CA ALA A 503 6.08 -20.98 10.97
C ALA A 503 6.36 -20.30 9.62
N VAL A 504 5.34 -20.15 8.77
CA VAL A 504 5.50 -19.51 7.45
C VAL A 504 5.86 -18.03 7.60
N PHE A 505 5.19 -17.29 8.48
CA PHE A 505 5.47 -15.87 8.68
C PHE A 505 6.80 -15.63 9.43
N GLU A 506 7.19 -16.51 10.35
CA GLU A 506 8.54 -16.48 10.93
C GLU A 506 9.61 -16.62 9.85
N LEU A 507 9.46 -17.60 8.92
CA LEU A 507 10.39 -17.82 7.82
C LEU A 507 10.47 -16.58 6.92
N ILE A 508 9.34 -15.99 6.53
CA ILE A 508 9.31 -14.79 5.68
C ILE A 508 10.04 -13.64 6.36
N ASN A 509 9.77 -13.38 7.65
CA ASN A 509 10.42 -12.29 8.38
C ASN A 509 11.93 -12.54 8.55
N TYR A 510 12.32 -13.76 8.91
CA TYR A 510 13.72 -14.13 9.01
C TYR A 510 14.46 -13.92 7.70
N ALA A 511 13.91 -14.41 6.59
CA ALA A 511 14.48 -14.26 5.26
C ALA A 511 14.57 -12.79 4.83
N ALA A 512 13.54 -11.97 5.14
CA ALA A 512 13.54 -10.55 4.83
C ALA A 512 14.65 -9.78 5.59
N VAL A 513 14.79 -10.01 6.90
CA VAL A 513 15.83 -9.36 7.72
C VAL A 513 17.22 -9.80 7.26
N LYS A 514 17.41 -11.09 6.97
CA LYS A 514 18.67 -11.64 6.46
C LYS A 514 19.06 -11.04 5.11
N ALA A 515 18.12 -10.97 4.18
CA ALA A 515 18.33 -10.40 2.85
C ALA A 515 18.65 -8.90 2.91
N ASP A 516 17.91 -8.16 3.72
CA ASP A 516 18.09 -6.72 3.89
C ASP A 516 19.43 -6.36 4.53
N THR A 517 19.86 -7.12 5.52
CA THR A 517 21.19 -6.99 6.15
C THR A 517 22.32 -7.27 5.13
N ALA A 518 22.15 -8.28 4.27
CA ALA A 518 23.11 -8.56 3.20
C ALA A 518 23.14 -7.39 2.19
N LEU A 519 22.00 -6.82 1.87
CA LEU A 519 21.88 -5.67 0.97
C LEU A 519 22.50 -4.40 1.60
N ALA A 520 22.35 -4.21 2.93
CA ALA A 520 23.02 -3.13 3.66
C ALA A 520 24.55 -3.22 3.57
N ARG A 521 25.12 -4.44 3.63
CA ARG A 521 26.56 -4.64 3.44
C ARG A 521 27.01 -4.28 2.02
N GLU A 522 26.20 -4.55 1.01
CA GLU A 522 26.49 -4.29 -0.40
C GLU A 522 26.31 -2.81 -0.78
N LYS A 523 25.16 -2.23 -0.43
CA LYS A 523 24.71 -0.90 -0.89
C LYS A 523 24.72 0.18 0.20
N GLY A 524 25.12 -0.15 1.44
CA GLY A 524 25.07 0.75 2.59
C GLY A 524 23.75 0.70 3.34
N ARG A 525 23.76 1.07 4.61
CA ARG A 525 22.59 1.12 5.50
C ARG A 525 21.79 2.41 5.30
N TYR A 526 20.50 2.41 5.71
CA TYR A 526 19.69 3.62 5.67
C TYR A 526 20.21 4.67 6.67
N ALA A 527 19.91 5.95 6.39
CA ALA A 527 20.56 7.08 7.07
C ALA A 527 20.29 7.17 8.59
N LEU A 528 19.15 6.65 9.05
CA LEU A 528 18.71 6.75 10.46
C LEU A 528 18.84 5.44 11.22
N PHE A 529 19.75 4.56 10.81
CA PHE A 529 19.94 3.26 11.46
C PHE A 529 20.41 3.37 12.91
N GLU A 530 21.29 4.34 13.20
CA GLU A 530 21.85 4.51 14.53
C GLU A 530 20.78 4.89 15.57
N GLY A 531 20.70 4.15 16.66
CA GLY A 531 19.70 4.31 17.72
C GLY A 531 18.36 3.61 17.45
N SER A 532 18.18 2.98 16.28
CA SER A 532 16.95 2.22 15.97
C SER A 532 16.83 0.93 16.78
N ASP A 533 15.62 0.40 16.87
CA ASP A 533 15.38 -0.94 17.46
C ASP A 533 16.12 -2.05 16.70
N TRP A 534 16.46 -1.85 15.44
CA TRP A 534 17.31 -2.74 14.67
C TRP A 534 18.72 -2.82 15.25
N GLN A 535 19.31 -1.66 15.53
CA GLN A 535 20.67 -1.59 16.07
C GLN A 535 20.74 -2.07 17.52
N THR A 536 19.77 -1.66 18.34
CA THR A 536 19.75 -1.99 19.77
C THR A 536 19.35 -3.43 20.06
N GLY A 537 18.72 -4.11 19.09
CA GLY A 537 18.16 -5.45 19.24
C GLY A 537 16.71 -5.47 19.77
N ALA A 538 16.14 -4.33 20.15
CA ALA A 538 14.79 -4.21 20.67
C ALA A 538 13.71 -4.72 19.68
N TYR A 539 13.97 -4.64 18.37
CA TYR A 539 13.10 -5.23 17.35
C TYR A 539 12.83 -6.72 17.60
N PHE A 540 13.89 -7.47 17.91
CA PHE A 540 13.82 -8.93 18.13
C PHE A 540 13.20 -9.26 19.49
N GLU A 541 13.56 -8.49 20.51
CA GLU A 541 13.03 -8.66 21.88
C GLU A 541 11.52 -8.45 21.94
N LYS A 542 11.02 -7.34 21.39
CA LYS A 542 9.59 -7.00 21.34
C LYS A 542 8.74 -8.07 20.62
N ARG A 543 9.34 -8.84 19.71
CA ARG A 543 8.68 -9.92 18.94
C ARG A 543 8.92 -11.32 19.50
N GLY A 544 9.67 -11.43 20.60
CA GLY A 544 9.96 -12.71 21.22
C GLY A 544 10.89 -13.62 20.42
N TYR A 545 11.70 -13.07 19.52
CA TYR A 545 12.63 -13.82 18.68
C TYR A 545 13.90 -14.22 19.44
N THR A 546 13.81 -15.33 20.21
CA THR A 546 14.85 -15.75 21.15
C THR A 546 15.64 -17.00 20.72
N SER A 547 15.33 -17.64 19.59
CA SER A 547 16.06 -18.79 19.10
C SER A 547 17.51 -18.46 18.73
N GLU A 548 18.38 -19.45 18.64
CA GLU A 548 19.80 -19.26 18.30
C GLU A 548 19.98 -18.58 16.93
N LYS A 549 19.18 -18.99 15.92
CA LYS A 549 19.20 -18.39 14.57
C LYS A 549 18.88 -16.89 14.64
N TRP A 550 17.89 -16.50 15.44
CA TRP A 550 17.51 -15.09 15.59
C TRP A 550 18.54 -14.27 16.36
N ARG A 551 19.14 -14.83 17.43
CA ARG A 551 20.22 -14.16 18.16
C ARG A 551 21.46 -13.93 17.30
N ALA A 552 21.80 -14.90 16.44
CA ALA A 552 22.91 -14.77 15.49
C ALA A 552 22.63 -13.68 14.46
N LEU A 553 21.40 -13.64 13.90
CA LEU A 553 20.98 -12.62 12.95
C LEU A 553 20.95 -11.21 13.60
N ALA A 554 20.42 -11.08 14.82
CA ALA A 554 20.39 -9.81 15.56
C ALA A 554 21.81 -9.22 15.76
N LYS A 555 22.80 -10.04 16.09
CA LYS A 555 24.21 -9.62 16.17
C LYS A 555 24.73 -9.13 14.81
N THR A 556 24.37 -9.82 13.74
CA THR A 556 24.76 -9.44 12.37
C THR A 556 24.14 -8.10 11.99
N VAL A 557 22.83 -7.92 12.27
CA VAL A 557 22.11 -6.65 12.04
C VAL A 557 22.74 -5.49 12.81
N ALA A 558 23.07 -5.67 14.08
CA ALA A 558 23.68 -4.62 14.90
C ALA A 558 25.02 -4.10 14.31
N VAL A 559 25.79 -4.99 13.66
CA VAL A 559 27.12 -4.66 13.08
C VAL A 559 27.01 -4.17 11.64
N GLN A 560 26.28 -4.90 10.80
CA GLN A 560 26.20 -4.60 9.36
C GLN A 560 25.15 -3.53 9.05
N GLY A 561 24.08 -3.44 9.86
CA GLY A 561 22.95 -2.55 9.65
C GLY A 561 21.84 -3.14 8.82
N MET A 562 20.82 -2.32 8.56
CA MET A 562 19.71 -2.57 7.67
C MET A 562 19.76 -1.60 6.49
N ARG A 563 19.44 -2.08 5.29
CA ARG A 563 19.33 -1.21 4.10
C ARG A 563 18.04 -0.40 4.12
N ASN A 564 16.95 -0.99 4.59
CA ASN A 564 15.60 -0.46 4.60
C ASN A 564 15.10 -0.33 6.05
N ALA A 565 14.52 0.82 6.41
CA ALA A 565 14.05 1.11 7.78
C ALA A 565 12.82 0.29 8.17
N TYR A 566 11.99 -0.08 7.19
CA TYR A 566 10.77 -0.89 7.32
C TYR A 566 10.76 -1.92 6.21
N LEU A 567 10.36 -3.16 6.49
CA LEU A 567 10.48 -4.29 5.56
C LEU A 567 9.15 -4.89 5.12
N LEU A 568 8.22 -5.08 6.04
CA LEU A 568 7.01 -5.88 5.82
C LEU A 568 5.75 -5.03 5.91
N ALA A 569 4.81 -5.29 5.02
CA ALA A 569 3.47 -4.70 5.05
C ALA A 569 2.50 -5.59 4.24
N VAL A 570 1.38 -5.98 4.85
CA VAL A 570 0.38 -6.82 4.22
C VAL A 570 -0.68 -5.96 3.54
N ALA A 571 -0.53 -5.77 2.23
CA ALA A 571 -1.48 -5.02 1.41
C ALA A 571 -2.72 -5.87 1.05
N PRO A 572 -3.88 -5.25 0.74
CA PRO A 572 -5.10 -5.99 0.40
C PRO A 572 -5.02 -6.83 -0.89
N THR A 573 -4.14 -6.50 -1.80
CA THR A 573 -3.88 -7.18 -3.10
C THR A 573 -5.10 -7.44 -3.99
N SER A 574 -6.18 -6.66 -3.87
CA SER A 574 -7.46 -6.89 -4.56
C SER A 574 -7.37 -7.07 -6.09
N SER A 575 -6.41 -6.42 -6.75
CA SER A 575 -6.19 -6.55 -8.19
C SER A 575 -5.07 -7.52 -8.54
N THR A 576 -3.98 -7.50 -7.75
CA THR A 576 -2.78 -8.30 -8.04
C THR A 576 -2.98 -9.77 -7.70
N SER A 577 -3.84 -10.11 -6.72
CA SER A 577 -4.23 -11.51 -6.46
C SER A 577 -5.03 -12.12 -7.61
N ILE A 578 -5.88 -11.32 -8.28
CA ILE A 578 -6.60 -11.75 -9.48
C ILE A 578 -5.60 -12.05 -10.61
N LEU A 579 -4.60 -11.17 -10.76
CA LEU A 579 -3.56 -11.34 -11.76
C LEU A 579 -2.79 -12.65 -11.55
N SER A 580 -2.43 -12.97 -10.31
CA SER A 580 -1.68 -14.20 -9.97
C SER A 580 -2.56 -15.43 -9.71
N GLY A 581 -3.88 -15.34 -9.91
CA GLY A 581 -4.80 -16.47 -9.75
C GLY A 581 -4.89 -17.02 -8.33
N THR A 582 -4.75 -16.15 -7.30
CA THR A 582 -4.76 -16.53 -5.89
C THR A 582 -5.78 -15.75 -5.06
N SER A 583 -5.95 -16.05 -3.77
CA SER A 583 -6.81 -15.29 -2.86
C SER A 583 -6.17 -13.96 -2.45
N ALA A 584 -6.99 -12.97 -2.10
CA ALA A 584 -6.51 -11.63 -1.75
C ALA A 584 -5.94 -11.61 -0.33
N GLY A 585 -4.77 -10.97 -0.15
CA GLY A 585 -4.13 -10.73 1.14
C GLY A 585 -4.07 -11.95 2.04
N ILE A 586 -4.37 -11.70 3.30
CA ILE A 586 -4.54 -12.72 4.36
C ILE A 586 -6.00 -13.01 4.67
N ASP A 587 -6.93 -12.42 3.91
CA ASP A 587 -8.35 -12.54 4.18
C ASP A 587 -8.90 -13.91 3.74
N PRO A 588 -9.94 -14.42 4.44
CA PRO A 588 -10.70 -15.54 3.95
C PRO A 588 -11.48 -15.18 2.69
N ILE A 589 -11.71 -16.17 1.82
CA ILE A 589 -12.53 -15.94 0.63
C ILE A 589 -13.97 -15.54 0.99
N MET A 590 -14.58 -14.68 0.16
CA MET A 590 -15.99 -14.30 0.35
C MET A 590 -16.95 -15.48 0.11
N LYS A 591 -16.74 -16.19 -1.00
CA LYS A 591 -17.49 -17.41 -1.39
C LYS A 591 -16.61 -18.28 -2.28
N LYS A 592 -16.89 -19.59 -2.31
CA LYS A 592 -16.20 -20.54 -3.21
C LYS A 592 -16.45 -20.25 -4.69
N PHE A 593 -17.64 -19.75 -5.00
CA PHE A 593 -18.06 -19.30 -6.32
C PHE A 593 -19.03 -18.13 -6.20
N PHE A 594 -18.88 -17.10 -7.03
CA PHE A 594 -19.83 -16.00 -7.19
C PHE A 594 -19.66 -15.32 -8.56
N LEU A 595 -20.68 -14.61 -8.98
CA LEU A 595 -20.63 -13.76 -10.17
C LEU A 595 -20.33 -12.32 -9.73
N GLU A 596 -19.25 -11.76 -10.24
CA GLU A 596 -18.86 -10.35 -10.02
C GLU A 596 -19.37 -9.51 -11.19
N GLU A 597 -20.19 -8.51 -10.91
CA GLU A 597 -20.56 -7.53 -11.93
C GLU A 597 -19.46 -6.48 -12.07
N LYS A 598 -18.90 -6.34 -13.27
CA LYS A 598 -17.88 -5.35 -13.57
C LYS A 598 -18.13 -4.69 -14.91
N LYS A 599 -18.43 -3.38 -14.88
CA LYS A 599 -18.72 -2.59 -16.07
C LYS A 599 -19.76 -3.24 -17.00
N GLY A 600 -20.86 -3.75 -16.41
CA GLY A 600 -21.96 -4.40 -17.15
C GLY A 600 -21.66 -5.82 -17.65
N SER A 601 -20.56 -6.43 -17.26
CA SER A 601 -20.24 -7.83 -17.55
C SER A 601 -20.25 -8.63 -16.25
N MET A 602 -20.91 -9.79 -16.26
CA MET A 602 -20.87 -10.75 -15.16
C MET A 602 -19.66 -11.67 -15.36
N LEU A 603 -18.72 -11.64 -14.42
CA LEU A 603 -17.52 -12.47 -14.44
C LEU A 603 -17.59 -13.53 -13.34
N PRO A 604 -17.42 -14.81 -13.66
CA PRO A 604 -17.35 -15.85 -12.66
C PRO A 604 -16.04 -15.72 -11.86
N ARG A 605 -16.18 -15.85 -10.56
CA ARG A 605 -15.08 -15.90 -9.61
C ARG A 605 -15.12 -17.24 -8.90
N VAL A 606 -14.04 -17.97 -9.00
CA VAL A 606 -13.84 -19.27 -8.37
C VAL A 606 -12.74 -19.16 -7.33
N ALA A 607 -12.89 -19.85 -6.19
CA ALA A 607 -11.78 -19.98 -5.25
C ALA A 607 -10.59 -20.66 -5.94
N PRO A 608 -9.36 -20.20 -5.72
CA PRO A 608 -8.19 -20.72 -6.41
C PRO A 608 -8.04 -22.24 -6.25
N GLU A 609 -7.73 -22.94 -7.32
CA GLU A 609 -7.57 -24.41 -7.35
C GLU A 609 -8.77 -25.18 -6.71
N LEU A 610 -10.00 -24.65 -6.85
CA LEU A 610 -11.19 -25.30 -6.31
C LEU A 610 -11.35 -26.71 -6.91
N SER A 611 -11.44 -27.71 -6.04
CA SER A 611 -11.56 -29.14 -6.37
C SER A 611 -12.27 -29.86 -5.24
N MET A 612 -12.53 -31.16 -5.39
CA MET A 612 -13.08 -31.98 -4.30
C MET A 612 -12.15 -32.02 -3.09
N ASP A 613 -10.83 -31.95 -3.29
CA ASP A 613 -9.84 -32.00 -2.22
C ASP A 613 -9.80 -30.67 -1.43
N THR A 614 -9.90 -29.52 -2.12
CA THR A 614 -9.83 -28.20 -1.51
C THR A 614 -11.18 -27.66 -1.04
N TRP A 615 -12.28 -28.25 -1.50
CA TRP A 615 -13.65 -27.78 -1.21
C TRP A 615 -13.91 -27.59 0.28
N TRP A 616 -13.49 -28.55 1.10
CA TRP A 616 -13.78 -28.57 2.54
C TRP A 616 -12.82 -27.68 3.35
N CYS A 617 -11.72 -27.25 2.74
CA CYS A 617 -10.73 -26.36 3.35
C CYS A 617 -11.10 -24.88 3.16
N TYR A 618 -11.86 -24.56 2.12
CA TYR A 618 -12.36 -23.20 1.92
C TYR A 618 -13.58 -22.92 2.79
N LYS A 619 -13.43 -21.96 3.73
CA LYS A 619 -14.52 -21.43 4.56
C LYS A 619 -14.79 -19.98 4.15
N ALA A 620 -16.04 -19.64 3.88
CA ALA A 620 -16.42 -18.26 3.52
C ALA A 620 -16.29 -17.32 4.73
N ALA A 621 -15.87 -16.08 4.52
CA ALA A 621 -15.59 -15.11 5.57
C ALA A 621 -16.73 -14.96 6.59
N HIS A 622 -17.99 -14.91 6.11
CA HIS A 622 -19.17 -14.76 6.98
C HIS A 622 -19.51 -15.99 7.84
N LEU A 623 -18.80 -17.10 7.63
CA LEU A 623 -18.96 -18.34 8.41
C LEU A 623 -17.82 -18.54 9.43
N ILE A 624 -16.86 -17.63 9.48
CA ILE A 624 -15.73 -17.69 10.41
C ILE A 624 -16.14 -17.01 11.70
N ASP A 625 -16.08 -17.76 12.81
CA ASP A 625 -16.50 -17.29 14.12
C ASP A 625 -15.36 -16.64 14.91
N GLN A 626 -14.11 -16.91 14.54
CA GLN A 626 -12.91 -16.37 15.19
C GLN A 626 -12.34 -15.20 14.39
N SER A 627 -11.62 -14.32 15.09
CA SER A 627 -10.80 -13.31 14.46
C SER A 627 -9.70 -13.97 13.61
N TRP A 628 -9.46 -13.44 12.42
CA TRP A 628 -8.36 -13.87 11.55
C TRP A 628 -7.23 -12.78 11.52
#